data_908cbde1b6ca72b9aa079a345173c837
#
_entry.id   908cbde1b6ca72b9aa079a345173c837
#
_cell.length_a   1.000
_cell.length_b   1.000
_cell.length_c   1.000
_cell.angle_alpha   90.00
_cell.angle_beta   90.00
_cell.angle_gamma   90.00
#
_symmetry.space_group_name_H-M   'P 1'
#
loop_
_entity.id
_entity.type
_entity.pdbx_description
1 polymer ?
#
loop_
_entity_poly.entity_id
_entity_poly.type
_entity_poly.pdbx_seq_one_letter_code
_entity_poly.pdbx_strand_id
1 'polypeptide(L)'
;DEFYRSTNLVTTGNLRSSSLLYGYNDVSTFSSTLNGGIVNYNNAMGNCRWNIVSIYDYNFRTYLNTLASVKYMGVAKKNTATIPYGYKKVQETKDKYYSIYENQYSLPLGYTYDKIVNADRIDQYSAAEKQETTMLAAIVEDKDMDKNSNLTVATKLPLTAQKLKIKNIKLNGVSMTKDTIEIEKPGATMKFSFEAPANAETYLSLVGDIYAEKDAKEHFITARIKAPGVKYGHKFRIDAYTTGQKEYLFNLGYREGAVKTCTLKFVGTGTLKYKDLAIYSQTMSNYADRVNALKENSLQNAKAEKN
;
A
#
# COMPACT_ATOMS: atom_id res chain seq x y z
N ASP A 1 -24.44 -1.60 16.19
CA ASP A 1 -23.99 -1.77 14.80
C ASP A 1 -22.47 -1.84 14.78
N GLU A 2 -21.92 -2.77 14.00
CA GLU A 2 -20.46 -2.93 13.85
C GLU A 2 -19.91 -1.80 12.95
N PHE A 3 -18.83 -1.12 13.40
CA PHE A 3 -18.13 -0.17 12.57
C PHE A 3 -17.24 -0.89 11.55
N TYR A 4 -17.31 -0.48 10.29
CA TYR A 4 -16.41 -0.91 9.23
C TYR A 4 -16.21 0.18 8.17
N ARG A 5 -15.16 0.04 7.38
CA ARG A 5 -14.92 0.86 6.19
C ARG A 5 -15.11 0.04 4.92
N SER A 6 -15.42 0.76 3.86
CA SER A 6 -15.41 0.23 2.49
C SER A 6 -14.24 0.82 1.72
N THR A 7 -13.93 0.22 0.58
CA THR A 7 -13.09 0.84 -0.45
C THR A 7 -13.64 0.49 -1.82
N ASN A 8 -13.47 1.40 -2.78
CA ASN A 8 -14.01 1.23 -4.11
C ASN A 8 -12.91 1.24 -5.16
N LEU A 9 -12.87 0.21 -5.99
CA LEU A 9 -12.09 0.14 -7.22
C LEU A 9 -12.82 0.81 -8.40
N VAL A 10 -13.62 1.82 -8.13
CA VAL A 10 -14.32 2.55 -9.17
C VAL A 10 -13.35 3.52 -9.82
N THR A 11 -13.01 3.26 -11.07
CA THR A 11 -12.04 4.05 -11.84
C THR A 11 -12.57 5.39 -12.36
N THR A 12 -13.80 5.74 -12.11
CA THR A 12 -14.34 7.05 -12.47
C THR A 12 -13.86 8.09 -11.47
N GLY A 13 -12.68 8.61 -11.78
CA GLY A 13 -11.87 9.45 -10.98
C GLY A 13 -12.54 10.65 -10.41
N ASN A 14 -13.08 10.86 -9.43
CA ASN A 14 -13.42 12.04 -8.61
C ASN A 14 -14.44 11.78 -7.49
N LEU A 15 -14.71 10.53 -7.13
CA LEU A 15 -15.62 10.20 -6.03
C LEU A 15 -14.90 10.07 -4.67
N ARG A 16 -13.79 10.80 -4.49
CA ARG A 16 -13.15 10.94 -3.17
C ARG A 16 -14.15 11.61 -2.22
N SER A 17 -14.27 11.09 -1.01
CA SER A 17 -15.25 11.55 -0.02
C SER A 17 -16.72 11.33 -0.39
N SER A 18 -17.02 10.41 -1.33
CA SER A 18 -18.39 9.99 -1.63
C SER A 18 -19.10 9.42 -0.40
N SER A 19 -18.34 8.89 0.54
CA SER A 19 -18.81 8.45 1.86
C SER A 19 -19.60 9.53 2.60
N LEU A 20 -19.19 10.79 2.49
CA LEU A 20 -19.91 11.92 3.12
C LEU A 20 -21.29 12.15 2.49
N LEU A 21 -21.44 11.88 1.18
CA LEU A 21 -22.71 12.05 0.47
C LEU A 21 -23.66 10.88 0.72
N TYR A 22 -23.14 9.70 0.87
CA TYR A 22 -23.93 8.46 0.92
C TYR A 22 -24.01 7.82 2.31
N GLY A 23 -23.38 8.45 3.33
CA GLY A 23 -23.50 8.01 4.72
C GLY A 23 -22.82 6.67 5.03
N TYR A 24 -21.70 6.35 4.38
CA TYR A 24 -20.89 5.18 4.72
C TYR A 24 -19.44 5.58 5.08
N ASN A 25 -18.69 4.68 5.69
CA ASN A 25 -17.28 4.94 6.00
C ASN A 25 -16.39 4.42 4.87
N ASP A 26 -15.43 5.23 4.42
CA ASP A 26 -14.48 4.90 3.35
C ASP A 26 -13.05 5.18 3.82
N VAL A 27 -12.08 4.55 3.15
CA VAL A 27 -10.66 4.89 3.28
C VAL A 27 -10.26 6.05 2.37
N SER A 28 -11.04 6.32 1.33
CA SER A 28 -10.78 7.44 0.43
C SER A 28 -11.24 8.76 1.05
N THR A 29 -10.42 9.79 0.90
CA THR A 29 -10.78 11.13 1.38
C THR A 29 -10.14 12.22 0.53
N PHE A 30 -10.81 13.36 0.50
CA PHE A 30 -10.24 14.63 0.03
C PHE A 30 -10.35 15.65 1.16
N SER A 31 -9.25 16.27 1.50
CA SER A 31 -9.21 17.39 2.44
C SER A 31 -8.07 18.33 2.05
N SER A 32 -8.33 19.62 2.00
CA SER A 32 -7.30 20.63 1.72
C SER A 32 -6.16 20.61 2.74
N THR A 33 -6.42 20.07 3.93
CA THR A 33 -5.45 19.91 5.02
C THR A 33 -5.58 18.51 5.61
N LEU A 34 -4.73 17.56 5.20
CA LEU A 34 -4.64 16.27 5.85
C LEU A 34 -3.92 16.40 7.20
N ASN A 35 -4.35 15.62 8.18
CA ASN A 35 -3.67 15.52 9.47
C ASN A 35 -2.25 14.98 9.28
N GLY A 36 -1.26 15.58 9.98
CA GLY A 36 0.15 15.20 9.88
C GLY A 36 0.42 13.74 10.23
N GLY A 37 -0.30 13.14 11.17
CA GLY A 37 -0.19 11.71 11.48
C GLY A 37 -0.59 10.82 10.30
N ILE A 38 -1.64 11.21 9.57
CA ILE A 38 -2.07 10.50 8.35
C ILE A 38 -1.00 10.62 7.25
N VAL A 39 -0.40 11.81 7.10
CA VAL A 39 0.70 12.05 6.14
C VAL A 39 1.89 11.15 6.48
N ASN A 40 2.33 11.16 7.74
CA ASN A 40 3.45 10.34 8.20
C ASN A 40 3.19 8.85 8.05
N TYR A 41 1.99 8.39 8.38
CA TYR A 41 1.59 6.99 8.19
C TYR A 41 1.67 6.55 6.73
N ASN A 42 1.10 7.32 5.80
CA ASN A 42 1.14 6.98 4.37
C ASN A 42 2.57 6.98 3.82
N ASN A 43 3.41 7.94 4.26
CA ASN A 43 4.84 7.97 3.91
C ASN A 43 5.56 6.72 4.43
N ALA A 44 5.42 6.40 5.71
CA ALA A 44 6.08 5.26 6.35
C ALA A 44 5.66 3.93 5.71
N MET A 45 4.40 3.80 5.33
CA MET A 45 3.86 2.60 4.66
C MET A 45 4.17 2.57 3.17
N GLY A 46 4.87 3.55 2.61
CA GLY A 46 5.15 3.60 1.17
C GLY A 46 3.90 3.61 0.31
N ASN A 47 2.80 4.20 0.79
CA ASN A 47 1.55 4.19 0.04
C ASN A 47 1.69 5.04 -1.23
N CYS A 48 1.46 4.46 -2.40
CA CYS A 48 1.55 5.15 -3.68
C CYS A 48 0.19 5.72 -4.16
N ARG A 49 -0.86 5.62 -3.34
CA ARG A 49 -2.22 5.98 -3.69
C ARG A 49 -2.74 7.16 -2.86
N TRP A 50 -1.89 8.16 -2.66
CA TRP A 50 -2.23 9.38 -1.93
C TRP A 50 -1.43 10.59 -2.41
N ASN A 51 -1.80 11.76 -1.97
CA ASN A 51 -1.04 13.00 -2.01
C ASN A 51 -1.40 13.86 -0.79
N ILE A 52 -0.81 15.04 -0.63
CA ILE A 52 -1.00 15.89 0.56
C ILE A 52 -2.42 16.39 0.81
N VAL A 53 -3.35 16.20 -0.14
CA VAL A 53 -4.77 16.60 -0.01
C VAL A 53 -5.74 15.43 -0.21
N SER A 54 -5.24 14.23 -0.49
CA SER A 54 -6.13 13.11 -0.81
C SER A 54 -5.50 11.76 -0.50
N ILE A 55 -6.31 10.88 0.03
CA ILE A 55 -6.06 9.44 0.04
C ILE A 55 -7.04 8.81 -0.93
N TYR A 56 -6.57 7.96 -1.82
CA TYR A 56 -7.43 7.23 -2.77
C TYR A 56 -7.80 5.85 -2.25
N ASP A 57 -6.81 5.11 -1.77
CA ASP A 57 -6.90 3.77 -1.21
C ASP A 57 -5.52 3.36 -0.67
N TYR A 58 -5.39 2.16 -0.13
CA TYR A 58 -4.11 1.58 0.32
C TYR A 58 -3.47 0.66 -0.73
N ASN A 59 -3.70 0.94 -2.02
CA ASN A 59 -3.20 0.14 -3.14
C ASN A 59 -3.60 -1.34 -3.03
N PHE A 60 -4.78 -1.61 -2.47
CA PHE A 60 -5.36 -2.94 -2.27
C PHE A 60 -4.44 -3.91 -1.53
N ARG A 61 -3.54 -3.39 -0.69
CA ARG A 61 -2.66 -4.19 0.14
C ARG A 61 -3.47 -4.84 1.26
N THR A 62 -3.35 -6.17 1.38
CA THR A 62 -4.11 -6.98 2.32
C THR A 62 -3.93 -6.50 3.76
N TYR A 63 -2.70 -6.29 4.21
CA TYR A 63 -2.39 -5.84 5.56
C TYR A 63 -3.02 -4.49 5.91
N LEU A 64 -2.82 -3.49 5.04
CA LEU A 64 -3.31 -2.14 5.33
C LEU A 64 -4.84 -2.03 5.28
N ASN A 65 -5.50 -2.74 4.37
CA ASN A 65 -6.95 -2.79 4.33
C ASN A 65 -7.52 -3.38 5.62
N THR A 66 -6.94 -4.47 6.09
CA THR A 66 -7.40 -5.13 7.32
C THR A 66 -7.19 -4.26 8.56
N LEU A 67 -6.00 -3.68 8.72
CA LEU A 67 -5.71 -2.74 9.82
C LEU A 67 -6.60 -1.51 9.81
N ALA A 68 -7.02 -1.05 8.62
CA ALA A 68 -7.95 0.06 8.46
C ALA A 68 -9.43 -0.32 8.58
N SER A 69 -9.75 -1.52 9.07
CA SER A 69 -11.13 -2.02 9.19
C SER A 69 -11.91 -2.04 7.87
N VAL A 70 -11.22 -2.27 6.74
CA VAL A 70 -11.90 -2.39 5.44
C VAL A 70 -12.56 -3.75 5.33
N LYS A 71 -13.89 -3.77 5.45
CA LYS A 71 -14.71 -4.97 5.38
C LYS A 71 -15.22 -5.24 3.95
N TYR A 72 -15.63 -4.22 3.23
CA TYR A 72 -16.17 -4.40 1.90
C TYR A 72 -15.37 -3.65 0.84
N MET A 73 -15.27 -4.28 -0.34
CA MET A 73 -14.63 -3.71 -1.52
C MET A 73 -15.53 -3.85 -2.73
N GLY A 74 -15.86 -2.72 -3.37
CA GLY A 74 -16.57 -2.67 -4.64
C GLY A 74 -15.60 -2.71 -5.82
N VAL A 75 -15.76 -3.67 -6.72
CA VAL A 75 -14.89 -3.86 -7.89
C VAL A 75 -15.69 -3.78 -9.17
N ALA A 76 -15.38 -2.83 -10.05
CA ALA A 76 -16.00 -2.77 -11.36
C ALA A 76 -15.55 -3.95 -12.23
N LYS A 77 -16.46 -4.60 -12.93
CA LYS A 77 -16.17 -5.77 -13.79
C LYS A 77 -15.09 -5.54 -14.84
N LYS A 78 -14.92 -4.31 -15.29
CA LYS A 78 -13.88 -3.93 -16.26
C LYS A 78 -12.49 -3.77 -15.63
N ASN A 79 -12.40 -3.79 -14.32
CA ASN A 79 -11.12 -3.65 -13.64
C ASN A 79 -10.45 -5.02 -13.50
N THR A 80 -9.23 -5.09 -13.95
CA THR A 80 -8.33 -6.22 -13.74
C THR A 80 -7.60 -6.13 -12.40
N ALA A 81 -8.21 -5.45 -11.42
CA ALA A 81 -7.60 -5.28 -10.12
C ALA A 81 -7.47 -6.64 -9.42
N THR A 82 -6.37 -6.82 -8.76
CA THR A 82 -6.14 -8.01 -7.94
C THR A 82 -6.96 -7.89 -6.66
N ILE A 83 -7.79 -8.90 -6.42
CA ILE A 83 -8.51 -9.01 -5.15
C ILE A 83 -7.50 -9.38 -4.06
N PRO A 84 -7.44 -8.63 -2.93
CA PRO A 84 -6.53 -8.96 -1.84
C PRO A 84 -6.81 -10.34 -1.23
N TYR A 85 -5.84 -10.87 -0.52
CA TYR A 85 -6.02 -12.14 0.19
C TYR A 85 -7.19 -12.06 1.18
N GLY A 86 -7.96 -13.14 1.25
CA GLY A 86 -9.08 -13.27 2.19
C GLY A 86 -10.37 -12.56 1.79
N TYR A 87 -10.41 -11.90 0.64
CA TYR A 87 -11.65 -11.32 0.12
C TYR A 87 -12.46 -12.35 -0.67
N LYS A 88 -13.74 -12.49 -0.32
CA LYS A 88 -14.69 -13.36 -1.02
C LYS A 88 -15.81 -12.54 -1.66
N LYS A 89 -16.18 -12.88 -2.88
CA LYS A 89 -17.32 -12.27 -3.54
C LYS A 89 -18.61 -12.63 -2.80
N VAL A 90 -19.36 -11.62 -2.39
CA VAL A 90 -20.63 -11.78 -1.65
C VAL A 90 -21.83 -11.30 -2.42
N GLN A 91 -21.65 -10.35 -3.34
CA GLN A 91 -22.78 -9.78 -4.09
C GLN A 91 -22.35 -9.25 -5.47
N GLU A 92 -23.30 -9.13 -6.39
CA GLU A 92 -23.21 -8.28 -7.57
C GLU A 92 -24.27 -7.19 -7.50
N THR A 93 -23.96 -6.01 -8.03
CA THR A 93 -24.97 -4.96 -8.20
C THR A 93 -26.02 -5.38 -9.23
N LYS A 94 -27.26 -4.86 -9.13
CA LYS A 94 -28.38 -5.20 -10.02
C LYS A 94 -28.05 -4.95 -11.49
N ASP A 95 -27.30 -3.89 -11.78
CA ASP A 95 -26.81 -3.56 -13.11
C ASP A 95 -25.65 -4.42 -13.59
N LYS A 96 -25.14 -5.32 -12.72
CA LYS A 96 -23.99 -6.20 -12.96
C LYS A 96 -22.68 -5.49 -13.32
N TYR A 97 -22.57 -4.19 -13.07
CA TYR A 97 -21.33 -3.44 -13.31
C TYR A 97 -20.28 -3.65 -12.22
N TYR A 98 -20.72 -3.95 -11.00
CA TYR A 98 -19.85 -4.13 -9.83
C TYR A 98 -20.04 -5.48 -9.17
N SER A 99 -18.96 -6.02 -8.62
CA SER A 99 -18.98 -7.12 -7.67
C SER A 99 -18.53 -6.59 -6.30
N ILE A 100 -19.22 -7.02 -5.26
CA ILE A 100 -18.89 -6.70 -3.87
C ILE A 100 -18.14 -7.87 -3.27
N TYR A 101 -17.00 -7.58 -2.67
CA TYR A 101 -16.17 -8.55 -1.97
C TYR A 101 -16.14 -8.21 -0.49
N GLU A 102 -16.20 -9.23 0.35
CA GLU A 102 -16.08 -9.11 1.80
C GLU A 102 -14.73 -9.64 2.28
N ASN A 103 -14.03 -8.86 3.10
CA ASN A 103 -12.82 -9.25 3.77
C ASN A 103 -13.15 -10.16 4.96
N GLN A 104 -12.77 -11.42 4.89
CA GLN A 104 -12.99 -12.41 5.96
C GLN A 104 -12.12 -12.14 7.19
N TYR A 105 -11.16 -11.24 7.07
CA TYR A 105 -10.17 -10.88 8.07
C TYR A 105 -10.28 -9.42 8.55
N SER A 106 -11.39 -8.73 8.27
CA SER A 106 -11.54 -7.34 8.74
C SER A 106 -11.41 -7.25 10.25
N LEU A 107 -10.69 -6.23 10.72
CA LEU A 107 -10.56 -5.90 12.13
C LEU A 107 -11.63 -4.88 12.54
N PRO A 108 -12.06 -4.85 13.81
CA PRO A 108 -12.88 -3.77 14.33
C PRO A 108 -12.10 -2.45 14.35
N LEU A 109 -12.80 -1.33 14.62
CA LEU A 109 -12.17 -0.01 14.68
C LEU A 109 -11.07 0.09 15.74
N GLY A 110 -11.27 -0.56 16.89
CA GLY A 110 -10.33 -0.55 18.01
C GLY A 110 -9.85 -1.96 18.37
N TYR A 111 -8.56 -2.10 18.51
CA TYR A 111 -7.86 -3.28 18.99
C TYR A 111 -6.59 -2.85 19.72
N THR A 112 -6.06 -3.69 20.59
CA THR A 112 -4.88 -3.41 21.39
C THR A 112 -3.75 -4.37 21.07
N TYR A 113 -2.54 -3.96 21.43
CA TYR A 113 -1.33 -4.75 21.28
C TYR A 113 -0.79 -5.12 22.65
N ASP A 114 -0.23 -6.30 22.80
CA ASP A 114 0.56 -6.76 23.93
C ASP A 114 2.06 -6.45 23.78
N LYS A 115 2.46 -6.03 22.58
CA LYS A 115 3.85 -5.72 22.21
C LYS A 115 3.97 -4.33 21.63
N ILE A 116 5.09 -3.69 21.93
CA ILE A 116 5.52 -2.43 21.34
C ILE A 116 6.88 -2.58 20.66
N VAL A 117 7.14 -1.75 19.67
CA VAL A 117 8.44 -1.60 19.03
C VAL A 117 8.77 -0.11 18.90
N ASN A 118 10.03 0.24 19.16
CA ASN A 118 10.49 1.62 19.01
C ASN A 118 10.48 2.04 17.55
N ALA A 119 9.95 3.24 17.26
CA ALA A 119 9.85 3.80 15.92
C ALA A 119 11.22 3.92 15.24
N ASP A 120 12.24 4.42 15.94
CA ASP A 120 13.60 4.61 15.39
C ASP A 120 14.19 3.28 14.91
N ARG A 121 13.85 2.19 15.59
CA ARG A 121 14.33 0.86 15.24
C ARG A 121 13.80 0.36 13.90
N ILE A 122 12.58 0.75 13.53
CA ILE A 122 11.95 0.31 12.29
C ILE A 122 12.21 1.27 11.12
N ASP A 123 12.89 2.37 11.34
CA ASP A 123 13.18 3.34 10.28
C ASP A 123 13.97 2.73 9.12
N GLN A 124 14.85 1.78 9.42
CA GLN A 124 15.60 1.02 8.41
C GLN A 124 14.79 -0.07 7.69
N TYR A 125 13.58 -0.38 8.17
CA TYR A 125 12.72 -1.39 7.53
C TYR A 125 12.14 -0.86 6.22
N SER A 126 12.01 -1.75 5.23
CA SER A 126 11.21 -1.45 4.04
C SER A 126 9.74 -1.22 4.40
N ALA A 127 8.99 -0.56 3.53
CA ALA A 127 7.56 -0.37 3.73
C ALA A 127 6.79 -1.71 3.80
N ALA A 128 7.30 -2.77 3.16
CA ALA A 128 6.74 -4.12 3.29
C ALA A 128 6.94 -4.70 4.71
N GLU A 129 8.09 -4.47 5.33
CA GLU A 129 8.36 -4.88 6.71
C GLU A 129 7.61 -4.00 7.71
N LYS A 130 7.50 -2.69 7.47
CA LYS A 130 6.75 -1.75 8.31
C LYS A 130 5.28 -2.12 8.39
N GLN A 131 4.62 -2.40 7.26
CA GLN A 131 3.22 -2.83 7.29
C GLN A 131 3.01 -4.17 8.01
N GLU A 132 3.97 -5.07 7.95
CA GLU A 132 3.92 -6.33 8.69
C GLU A 132 4.13 -6.11 10.18
N THR A 133 5.02 -5.19 10.55
CA THR A 133 5.26 -4.78 11.94
C THR A 133 3.96 -4.31 12.60
N THR A 134 3.14 -3.52 11.90
CA THR A 134 1.86 -3.02 12.45
C THR A 134 0.79 -4.11 12.67
N MET A 135 0.99 -5.33 12.15
CA MET A 135 0.17 -6.49 12.52
C MET A 135 0.65 -7.21 13.78
N LEU A 136 1.84 -6.92 14.26
CA LEU A 136 2.52 -7.69 15.31
C LEU A 136 2.77 -6.88 16.59
N ALA A 137 2.89 -5.56 16.47
CA ALA A 137 3.22 -4.67 17.57
C ALA A 137 2.76 -3.24 17.29
N ALA A 138 2.47 -2.47 18.32
CA ALA A 138 2.31 -1.02 18.21
C ALA A 138 3.69 -0.35 18.04
N ILE A 139 3.75 0.62 17.14
CA ILE A 139 4.96 1.41 16.92
C ILE A 139 4.89 2.63 17.83
N VAL A 140 5.86 2.81 18.70
CA VAL A 140 5.89 3.85 19.74
C VAL A 140 7.16 4.69 19.59
N GLU A 141 7.03 6.00 19.67
CA GLU A 141 8.17 6.90 19.69
C GLU A 141 9.00 6.72 20.96
N ASP A 142 10.31 6.97 20.90
CA ASP A 142 11.24 6.75 22.01
C ASP A 142 10.78 7.46 23.29
N LYS A 143 10.34 8.71 23.17
CA LYS A 143 9.82 9.53 24.30
C LYS A 143 8.60 8.94 25.01
N ASP A 144 7.91 8.00 24.39
CA ASP A 144 6.69 7.38 24.93
C ASP A 144 6.89 5.91 25.32
N MET A 145 8.11 5.36 25.16
CA MET A 145 8.42 3.98 25.51
C MET A 145 8.19 3.70 27.01
N ASP A 146 8.64 4.59 27.88
CA ASP A 146 8.51 4.42 29.33
C ASP A 146 7.04 4.46 29.79
N LYS A 147 6.19 5.21 29.10
CA LYS A 147 4.74 5.28 29.39
C LYS A 147 4.02 3.95 29.11
N ASN A 148 4.64 3.10 28.34
CA ASN A 148 4.12 1.80 27.94
C ASN A 148 4.93 0.65 28.55
N SER A 149 5.56 0.86 29.68
CA SER A 149 6.44 -0.12 30.36
C SER A 149 5.74 -1.40 30.80
N ASN A 150 4.41 -1.42 30.85
CA ASN A 150 3.58 -2.61 31.07
C ASN A 150 3.47 -3.53 29.85
N LEU A 151 3.91 -3.06 28.68
CA LEU A 151 3.89 -3.83 27.43
C LEU A 151 5.26 -4.47 27.14
N THR A 152 5.24 -5.57 26.44
CA THR A 152 6.48 -6.25 26.04
C THR A 152 7.17 -5.48 24.91
N VAL A 153 8.41 -5.03 25.13
CA VAL A 153 9.23 -4.45 24.07
C VAL A 153 9.76 -5.55 23.16
N ALA A 154 9.29 -5.59 21.92
CA ALA A 154 9.72 -6.56 20.94
C ALA A 154 11.12 -6.22 20.40
N THR A 155 12.10 -7.03 20.74
CA THR A 155 13.48 -6.90 20.22
C THR A 155 13.66 -7.54 18.86
N LYS A 156 12.79 -8.49 18.49
CA LYS A 156 12.75 -9.14 17.18
C LYS A 156 11.32 -9.51 16.86
N LEU A 157 10.88 -9.21 15.65
CA LEU A 157 9.57 -9.60 15.13
C LEU A 157 9.71 -10.71 14.08
N PRO A 158 8.77 -11.67 14.01
CA PRO A 158 8.80 -12.75 13.04
C PRO A 158 8.28 -12.25 11.67
N LEU A 159 9.01 -11.31 11.05
CA LEU A 159 8.67 -10.78 9.75
C LEU A 159 8.86 -11.83 8.65
N THR A 160 7.96 -11.82 7.69
CA THR A 160 7.96 -12.74 6.53
C THR A 160 8.24 -12.03 5.21
N ALA A 161 8.27 -10.69 5.21
CA ALA A 161 8.63 -9.91 4.05
C ALA A 161 10.07 -10.23 3.61
N GLN A 162 10.23 -10.63 2.36
CA GLN A 162 11.52 -11.02 1.79
C GLN A 162 11.84 -10.20 0.55
N LYS A 163 13.05 -9.65 0.48
CA LYS A 163 13.59 -9.02 -0.73
C LYS A 163 13.98 -10.11 -1.72
N LEU A 164 13.40 -10.07 -2.92
CA LEU A 164 13.65 -11.04 -3.98
C LEU A 164 14.69 -10.52 -4.97
N LYS A 165 15.47 -11.43 -5.53
CA LYS A 165 16.45 -11.12 -6.57
C LYS A 165 15.73 -10.78 -7.89
N ILE A 166 15.95 -9.57 -8.40
CA ILE A 166 15.55 -9.19 -9.75
C ILE A 166 16.51 -9.83 -10.76
N LYS A 167 15.95 -10.41 -11.81
CA LYS A 167 16.66 -11.09 -12.90
C LYS A 167 16.22 -10.54 -14.25
N ASN A 168 17.06 -10.72 -15.29
CA ASN A 168 16.69 -10.47 -16.69
C ASN A 168 16.09 -9.08 -16.95
N ILE A 169 16.76 -8.04 -16.46
CA ILE A 169 16.33 -6.66 -16.71
C ILE A 169 16.49 -6.38 -18.21
N LYS A 170 15.37 -6.05 -18.87
CA LYS A 170 15.31 -5.64 -20.27
C LYS A 170 14.85 -4.19 -20.33
N LEU A 171 15.68 -3.33 -20.90
CA LEU A 171 15.44 -1.92 -21.07
C LEU A 171 15.18 -1.61 -22.56
N ASN A 172 14.22 -0.75 -22.84
CA ASN A 172 13.94 -0.24 -24.17
C ASN A 172 13.59 1.25 -24.08
N GLY A 173 14.49 2.11 -24.56
CA GLY A 173 14.40 3.55 -24.42
C GLY A 173 14.46 4.02 -22.96
N VAL A 174 15.13 3.25 -22.16
CA VAL A 174 15.47 3.55 -20.77
C VAL A 174 16.92 3.17 -20.56
N SER A 175 17.70 4.04 -19.98
CA SER A 175 19.01 3.71 -19.42
C SER A 175 18.95 3.74 -17.89
N MET A 176 19.83 3.00 -17.24
CA MET A 176 19.82 2.83 -15.79
C MET A 176 21.25 2.84 -15.26
N THR A 177 21.53 3.71 -14.31
CA THR A 177 22.78 3.74 -13.56
C THR A 177 22.57 3.26 -12.14
N LYS A 178 23.51 3.47 -11.26
CA LYS A 178 23.40 3.12 -9.84
C LYS A 178 22.30 3.92 -9.11
N ASP A 179 22.04 5.15 -9.56
CA ASP A 179 21.22 6.15 -8.87
C ASP A 179 20.20 6.87 -9.76
N THR A 180 20.19 6.58 -11.06
CA THR A 180 19.28 7.22 -12.01
C THR A 180 18.62 6.22 -12.97
N ILE A 181 17.37 6.52 -13.32
CA ILE A 181 16.63 5.89 -14.41
C ILE A 181 16.32 7.00 -15.40
N GLU A 182 16.95 6.99 -16.56
CA GLU A 182 16.73 7.95 -17.64
C GLU A 182 15.71 7.38 -18.65
N ILE A 183 14.65 8.11 -18.89
CA ILE A 183 13.60 7.78 -19.85
C ILE A 183 13.83 8.62 -21.12
N GLU A 184 14.37 7.98 -22.15
CA GLU A 184 14.85 8.62 -23.38
C GLU A 184 13.72 8.96 -24.35
N LYS A 185 12.61 8.23 -24.28
CA LYS A 185 11.46 8.40 -25.20
C LYS A 185 10.12 8.04 -24.54
N PRO A 186 9.01 8.66 -24.96
CA PRO A 186 7.68 8.25 -24.52
C PRO A 186 7.40 6.78 -24.89
N GLY A 187 6.79 6.05 -23.97
CA GLY A 187 6.51 4.64 -24.16
C GLY A 187 7.69 3.71 -23.88
N ALA A 188 8.81 4.25 -23.40
CA ALA A 188 9.95 3.48 -22.91
C ALA A 188 9.53 2.42 -21.86
N THR A 189 10.23 1.29 -21.83
CA THR A 189 9.87 0.17 -20.94
C THR A 189 11.07 -0.39 -20.21
N MET A 190 10.83 -0.75 -18.95
CA MET A 190 11.71 -1.60 -18.16
C MET A 190 10.93 -2.87 -17.78
N LYS A 191 11.44 -4.02 -18.18
CA LYS A 191 10.86 -5.32 -17.84
C LYS A 191 11.88 -6.15 -17.08
N PHE A 192 11.44 -6.82 -16.03
CA PHE A 192 12.30 -7.72 -15.25
C PHE A 192 11.52 -8.94 -14.76
N SER A 193 12.25 -9.97 -14.41
CA SER A 193 11.73 -11.20 -13.84
C SER A 193 12.22 -11.40 -12.41
N PHE A 194 11.48 -12.19 -11.65
CA PHE A 194 11.77 -12.60 -10.28
C PHE A 194 10.99 -13.86 -9.96
N GLU A 195 11.26 -14.48 -8.84
CA GLU A 195 10.56 -15.68 -8.38
C GLU A 195 9.91 -15.40 -7.03
N ALA A 196 8.64 -14.96 -7.07
CA ALA A 196 7.85 -14.83 -5.86
C ALA A 196 7.24 -16.21 -5.50
N PRO A 197 7.24 -16.57 -4.21
CA PRO A 197 6.60 -17.81 -3.78
C PRO A 197 5.09 -17.78 -4.03
N ALA A 198 4.47 -18.95 -4.06
CA ALA A 198 3.02 -19.11 -4.03
C ALA A 198 2.45 -18.62 -2.69
N ASN A 199 1.15 -18.36 -2.65
CA ASN A 199 0.42 -17.88 -1.47
C ASN A 199 1.06 -16.64 -0.82
N ALA A 200 1.50 -15.70 -1.64
CA ALA A 200 2.15 -14.47 -1.22
C ALA A 200 1.57 -13.25 -1.93
N GLU A 201 1.58 -12.14 -1.25
CA GLU A 201 1.40 -10.81 -1.84
C GLU A 201 2.77 -10.27 -2.23
N THR A 202 2.88 -9.75 -3.43
CA THR A 202 4.15 -9.32 -4.02
C THR A 202 4.12 -7.83 -4.28
N TYR A 203 5.26 -7.17 -4.07
CA TYR A 203 5.38 -5.72 -4.19
C TYR A 203 6.60 -5.32 -5.02
N LEU A 204 6.45 -4.25 -5.79
CA LEU A 204 7.56 -3.49 -6.33
C LEU A 204 7.84 -2.32 -5.38
N SER A 205 9.05 -2.25 -4.85
CA SER A 205 9.54 -1.11 -4.06
C SER A 205 10.48 -0.26 -4.90
N LEU A 206 10.26 1.04 -4.89
CA LEU A 206 11.13 2.05 -5.46
C LEU A 206 11.47 3.05 -4.37
N VAL A 207 12.74 3.13 -4.01
CA VAL A 207 13.25 3.94 -2.88
C VAL A 207 14.11 5.08 -3.42
N GLY A 208 13.95 6.26 -2.87
CA GLY A 208 14.75 7.44 -3.13
C GLY A 208 13.93 8.72 -3.18
N ASP A 209 14.59 9.81 -3.54
CA ASP A 209 13.93 11.07 -3.88
C ASP A 209 13.40 11.00 -5.31
N ILE A 210 12.34 10.21 -5.51
CA ILE A 210 11.79 9.90 -6.82
C ILE A 210 11.00 11.09 -7.33
N TYR A 211 11.61 11.89 -8.17
CA TYR A 211 10.97 13.02 -8.84
C TYR A 211 11.49 13.14 -10.28
N ALA A 212 10.67 13.69 -11.16
CA ALA A 212 11.10 14.11 -12.48
C ALA A 212 12.00 15.34 -12.34
N GLU A 213 13.19 15.36 -12.96
CA GLU A 213 14.02 16.56 -12.97
C GLU A 213 13.33 17.70 -13.73
N LYS A 214 13.75 18.96 -13.43
CA LYS A 214 13.13 20.19 -13.96
C LYS A 214 13.09 20.29 -15.48
N ASP A 215 13.94 19.55 -16.17
CA ASP A 215 14.02 19.52 -17.63
C ASP A 215 12.97 18.62 -18.31
N ALA A 216 12.17 17.89 -17.53
CA ALA A 216 11.02 17.21 -18.08
C ALA A 216 10.03 18.26 -18.58
N LYS A 217 9.72 18.27 -19.88
CA LYS A 217 8.73 19.18 -20.51
C LYS A 217 7.37 19.14 -19.79
N GLU A 218 7.08 18.05 -19.11
CA GLU A 218 5.96 17.89 -18.22
C GLU A 218 6.51 17.75 -16.79
N HIS A 219 5.96 18.46 -15.83
CA HIS A 219 6.37 18.41 -14.41
C HIS A 219 6.14 17.05 -13.74
N PHE A 220 6.03 15.95 -14.50
CA PHE A 220 5.85 14.61 -14.00
C PHE A 220 6.27 13.55 -15.02
N ILE A 221 6.70 12.41 -14.51
CA ILE A 221 6.87 11.16 -15.25
C ILE A 221 5.80 10.18 -14.75
N THR A 222 5.04 9.56 -15.65
CA THR A 222 4.08 8.53 -15.27
C THR A 222 4.66 7.15 -15.53
N ALA A 223 4.78 6.33 -14.51
CA ALA A 223 5.05 4.90 -14.67
C ALA A 223 3.73 4.12 -14.69
N ARG A 224 3.52 3.33 -15.73
CA ARG A 224 2.44 2.33 -15.81
C ARG A 224 3.02 0.98 -15.41
N ILE A 225 2.55 0.45 -14.30
CA ILE A 225 3.02 -0.79 -13.69
C ILE A 225 2.10 -1.91 -14.14
N LYS A 226 2.70 -3.00 -14.67
CA LYS A 226 1.97 -4.18 -15.13
C LYS A 226 2.64 -5.44 -14.61
N ALA A 227 1.87 -6.25 -13.91
CA ALA A 227 2.18 -7.63 -13.55
C ALA A 227 0.97 -8.50 -13.92
N PRO A 228 1.05 -9.85 -13.89
CA PRO A 228 -0.11 -10.69 -14.16
C PRO A 228 -1.33 -10.28 -13.32
N GLY A 229 -2.45 -9.89 -13.99
CA GLY A 229 -3.69 -9.45 -13.34
C GLY A 229 -3.66 -8.07 -12.69
N VAL A 230 -2.56 -7.35 -12.72
CA VAL A 230 -2.41 -6.00 -12.15
C VAL A 230 -2.01 -5.01 -13.22
N LYS A 231 -2.69 -3.87 -13.24
CA LYS A 231 -2.37 -2.75 -14.13
C LYS A 231 -2.82 -1.45 -13.49
N TYR A 232 -1.88 -0.58 -13.18
CA TYR A 232 -2.15 0.79 -12.71
C TYR A 232 -1.04 1.75 -13.07
N GLY A 233 -1.26 3.04 -12.89
CA GLY A 233 -0.29 4.09 -13.15
C GLY A 233 -0.01 4.93 -11.92
N HIS A 234 1.23 5.38 -11.80
CA HIS A 234 1.67 6.33 -10.79
C HIS A 234 2.40 7.50 -11.45
N LYS A 235 2.12 8.71 -10.97
CA LYS A 235 2.81 9.93 -11.40
C LYS A 235 3.86 10.31 -10.37
N PHE A 236 5.12 10.30 -10.78
CA PHE A 236 6.20 10.94 -10.04
C PHE A 236 6.21 12.41 -10.40
N ARG A 237 5.94 13.27 -9.44
CA ARG A 237 5.69 14.71 -9.66
C ARG A 237 6.67 15.56 -8.86
N ILE A 238 6.96 16.76 -9.42
CA ILE A 238 7.52 17.88 -8.65
C ILE A 238 6.49 19.00 -8.73
N ASP A 239 5.58 19.06 -7.81
CA ASP A 239 4.60 20.14 -7.70
C ASP A 239 4.15 20.32 -6.23
N ALA A 240 3.19 21.22 -6.03
CA ALA A 240 2.61 21.47 -4.70
C ALA A 240 1.98 20.25 -4.04
N TYR A 241 1.76 19.15 -4.79
CA TYR A 241 1.20 17.90 -4.27
C TYR A 241 2.25 16.83 -3.99
N THR A 242 3.54 17.18 -4.03
CA THR A 242 4.63 16.27 -3.71
C THR A 242 4.61 15.95 -2.21
N THR A 243 4.64 14.66 -1.91
CA THR A 243 4.48 14.16 -0.53
C THR A 243 5.79 14.11 0.27
N GLY A 244 6.93 14.30 -0.38
CA GLY A 244 8.25 14.05 0.23
C GLY A 244 8.51 12.57 0.50
N GLN A 245 7.72 11.67 -0.07
CA GLN A 245 7.80 10.24 0.13
C GLN A 245 9.13 9.68 -0.38
N LYS A 246 9.78 8.84 0.42
CA LYS A 246 11.08 8.24 0.11
C LYS A 246 11.00 6.81 -0.39
N GLU A 247 9.88 6.14 -0.18
CA GLU A 247 9.63 4.78 -0.68
C GLU A 247 8.22 4.70 -1.26
N TYR A 248 8.12 4.05 -2.42
CA TYR A 248 6.87 3.75 -3.09
C TYR A 248 6.72 2.24 -3.19
N LEU A 249 5.77 1.66 -2.46
CA LEU A 249 5.48 0.24 -2.46
C LEU A 249 4.23 -0.06 -3.29
N PHE A 250 4.44 -0.56 -4.50
CA PHE A 250 3.40 -0.87 -5.47
C PHE A 250 2.95 -2.31 -5.33
N ASN A 251 1.67 -2.54 -5.03
CA ASN A 251 1.13 -3.89 -4.90
C ASN A 251 1.03 -4.59 -6.26
N LEU A 252 1.74 -5.69 -6.44
CA LEU A 252 1.64 -6.58 -7.60
C LEU A 252 0.62 -7.71 -7.37
N GLY A 253 -0.01 -7.72 -6.21
CA GLY A 253 -1.14 -8.53 -5.81
C GLY A 253 -0.78 -9.85 -5.13
N TYR A 254 -1.80 -10.40 -4.48
CA TYR A 254 -1.78 -11.76 -3.96
C TYR A 254 -1.95 -12.78 -5.08
N ARG A 255 -1.26 -13.92 -4.98
CA ARG A 255 -1.40 -15.04 -5.89
C ARG A 255 -1.25 -16.37 -5.14
N GLU A 256 -2.11 -17.32 -5.50
CA GLU A 256 -1.93 -18.72 -5.15
C GLU A 256 -0.73 -19.33 -5.87
N GLY A 257 -0.48 -18.90 -7.11
CA GLY A 257 0.71 -19.27 -7.87
C GLY A 257 1.80 -18.20 -7.83
N ALA A 258 2.97 -18.51 -8.36
CA ALA A 258 4.11 -17.58 -8.35
C ALA A 258 3.92 -16.40 -9.30
N VAL A 259 4.30 -15.19 -8.87
CA VAL A 259 4.47 -14.02 -9.74
C VAL A 259 5.91 -14.01 -10.25
N LYS A 260 6.08 -13.87 -11.57
CA LYS A 260 7.41 -14.03 -12.21
C LYS A 260 7.90 -12.77 -12.93
N THR A 261 7.02 -11.82 -13.27
CA THR A 261 7.42 -10.67 -14.10
C THR A 261 6.71 -9.39 -13.69
N CYS A 262 7.42 -8.26 -13.86
CA CYS A 262 6.87 -6.92 -13.79
C CYS A 262 7.36 -6.09 -14.97
N THR A 263 6.52 -5.19 -15.46
CA THR A 263 6.85 -4.23 -16.50
C THR A 263 6.47 -2.84 -16.05
N LEU A 264 7.42 -1.91 -16.13
CA LEU A 264 7.20 -0.48 -16.05
C LEU A 264 7.19 0.07 -17.48
N LYS A 265 6.11 0.77 -17.85
CA LYS A 265 6.03 1.53 -19.10
C LYS A 265 5.90 3.00 -18.74
N PHE A 266 6.81 3.82 -19.26
CA PHE A 266 6.85 5.24 -18.94
C PHE A 266 6.06 6.06 -19.97
N VAL A 267 5.40 7.12 -19.47
CA VAL A 267 4.78 8.16 -20.26
C VAL A 267 5.50 9.45 -19.88
N GLY A 268 5.96 10.19 -20.89
CA GLY A 268 6.89 11.29 -20.72
C GLY A 268 8.35 10.83 -20.82
N THR A 269 9.26 11.79 -20.76
CA THR A 269 10.71 11.61 -20.78
C THR A 269 11.33 12.34 -19.60
N GLY A 270 12.55 12.01 -19.23
CA GLY A 270 13.31 12.64 -18.15
C GLY A 270 13.97 11.64 -17.24
N THR A 271 14.57 12.14 -16.17
CA THR A 271 15.36 11.36 -15.23
C THR A 271 14.62 11.19 -13.91
N LEU A 272 14.61 9.96 -13.40
CA LEU A 272 14.19 9.65 -12.04
C LEU A 272 15.41 9.29 -11.20
N LYS A 273 15.65 10.00 -10.11
CA LYS A 273 16.65 9.63 -9.11
C LYS A 273 16.09 8.55 -8.19
N TYR A 274 16.88 7.51 -7.92
CA TYR A 274 16.50 6.43 -7.03
C TYR A 274 17.70 5.93 -6.23
N LYS A 275 17.44 5.21 -5.16
CA LYS A 275 18.47 4.55 -4.32
C LYS A 275 18.39 3.04 -4.40
N ASP A 276 17.18 2.50 -4.51
CA ASP A 276 16.94 1.05 -4.60
C ASP A 276 15.67 0.78 -5.42
N LEU A 277 15.72 -0.29 -6.18
CA LEU A 277 14.60 -0.89 -6.90
C LEU A 277 14.57 -2.36 -6.52
N ALA A 278 13.52 -2.77 -5.84
CA ALA A 278 13.42 -4.11 -5.28
C ALA A 278 12.03 -4.74 -5.51
N ILE A 279 12.00 -6.06 -5.48
CA ILE A 279 10.76 -6.81 -5.31
C ILE A 279 10.75 -7.38 -3.89
N TYR A 280 9.62 -7.22 -3.22
CA TYR A 280 9.34 -7.88 -1.95
C TYR A 280 8.22 -8.89 -2.12
N SER A 281 8.29 -9.97 -1.38
CA SER A 281 7.23 -10.96 -1.26
C SER A 281 6.90 -11.17 0.21
N GLN A 282 5.63 -11.31 0.52
CA GLN A 282 5.12 -11.49 1.86
C GLN A 282 4.13 -12.65 1.88
N THR A 283 4.47 -13.73 2.57
CA THR A 283 3.60 -14.91 2.65
C THR A 283 2.34 -14.60 3.46
N MET A 284 1.23 -15.22 3.05
CA MET A 284 -0.05 -15.14 3.76
C MET A 284 -0.30 -16.35 4.68
N SER A 285 0.68 -17.25 4.83
CA SER A 285 0.51 -18.48 5.64
C SER A 285 0.16 -18.21 7.11
N ASN A 286 0.75 -17.17 7.71
CA ASN A 286 0.52 -16.80 9.12
C ASN A 286 -0.47 -15.63 9.28
N TYR A 287 -1.11 -15.22 8.19
CA TYR A 287 -1.91 -14.01 8.18
C TYR A 287 -3.18 -14.15 9.05
N ALA A 288 -3.86 -15.28 8.95
CA ALA A 288 -5.06 -15.55 9.72
C ALA A 288 -4.80 -15.52 11.23
N ASP A 289 -3.72 -16.17 11.68
CA ASP A 289 -3.35 -16.22 13.10
C ASP A 289 -3.04 -14.82 13.65
N ARG A 290 -2.32 -14.00 12.88
CA ARG A 290 -2.03 -12.61 13.26
C ARG A 290 -3.29 -11.74 13.40
N VAL A 291 -4.21 -11.87 12.45
CA VAL A 291 -5.49 -11.15 12.52
C VAL A 291 -6.32 -11.63 13.69
N ASN A 292 -6.37 -12.95 13.95
CA ASN A 292 -7.12 -13.50 15.07
C ASN A 292 -6.56 -13.00 16.41
N ALA A 293 -5.24 -12.94 16.57
CA ALA A 293 -4.62 -12.36 17.76
C ALA A 293 -5.05 -10.91 18.02
N LEU A 294 -5.12 -10.07 16.96
CA LEU A 294 -5.65 -8.71 17.10
C LEU A 294 -7.16 -8.67 17.37
N LYS A 295 -7.94 -9.61 16.81
CA LYS A 295 -9.39 -9.71 17.09
C LYS A 295 -9.67 -10.11 18.54
N GLU A 296 -8.89 -11.00 19.11
CA GLU A 296 -9.00 -11.39 20.53
C GLU A 296 -8.74 -10.19 21.46
N ASN A 297 -7.87 -9.28 21.03
CA ASN A 297 -7.55 -8.04 21.74
C ASN A 297 -8.42 -6.86 21.28
N SER A 298 -9.58 -7.11 20.65
CA SER A 298 -10.48 -6.04 20.22
C SER A 298 -11.17 -5.35 21.40
N LEU A 299 -11.38 -4.04 21.26
CA LEU A 299 -12.14 -3.25 22.22
C LEU A 299 -13.62 -3.66 22.14
N GLN A 300 -14.12 -4.33 23.16
CA GLN A 300 -15.53 -4.67 23.29
C GLN A 300 -16.24 -3.61 24.13
N ASN A 301 -17.45 -3.21 23.70
CA ASN A 301 -18.29 -2.25 24.42
C ASN A 301 -17.67 -0.85 24.64
N ALA A 302 -16.71 -0.42 23.81
CA ALA A 302 -16.18 0.93 23.87
C ALA A 302 -17.29 1.94 23.53
N LYS A 303 -17.67 2.77 24.50
CA LYS A 303 -18.54 3.92 24.27
C LYS A 303 -17.66 5.12 23.95
N ALA A 304 -17.96 5.82 22.84
CA ALA A 304 -17.34 7.10 22.58
C ALA A 304 -17.86 8.11 23.60
N GLU A 305 -17.01 8.57 24.51
CA GLU A 305 -17.33 9.73 25.33
C GLU A 305 -17.13 10.98 24.47
N LYS A 306 -18.19 11.79 24.38
CA LYS A 306 -18.08 13.13 23.81
C LYS A 306 -17.41 14.00 24.87
N ASN A 307 -16.16 14.37 24.64
CA ASN A 307 -15.54 15.52 25.31
C ASN A 307 -15.98 16.81 24.64
#